data_9dd1f896bbb8e87272bb803c9935cbf2
#
_entry.id   9dd1f896bbb8e87272bb803c9935cbf2
#
_cell.length_a   1.000
_cell.length_b   1.000
_cell.length_c   1.000
_cell.angle_alpha   90.00
_cell.angle_beta   90.00
_cell.angle_gamma   90.00
#
_symmetry.space_group_name_H-M   'P 1'
#
loop_
_entity.id
_entity.type
_entity.pdbx_description
1 polymer ?
#
loop_
_entity_poly.entity_id
_entity_poly.type
_entity_poly.pdbx_seq_one_letter_code
_entity_poly.pdbx_strand_id
1 'polypeptide(L)'
;IDGIMSFGVDPGVVSASYVQEKMGLPSFGPYESVEILQNKDKFRAFLAENGFNTPWAYSYSSVEDALKNKDRFTYPLIVKPTDSAGSKGCTRVDSESELALALDYALKYSISKNIIVEEFIEKRGCSSDTDSYAQDGQLKFVSYSSQRFDSNATNPYTPAAYSWPSTFTQEEE
;
A
#
# COMPACT_ATOMS: atom_id res chain seq x y z
N ILE A 1 -28.98 13.91 0.22
CA ILE A 1 -27.61 13.61 0.71
C ILE A 1 -26.72 14.72 0.17
N ASP A 2 -26.05 15.43 1.07
CA ASP A 2 -25.22 16.60 0.74
C ASP A 2 -23.73 16.27 0.73
N GLY A 3 -23.36 15.07 1.15
CA GLY A 3 -22.00 14.58 1.16
C GLY A 3 -21.90 13.11 1.60
N ILE A 4 -20.80 12.49 1.28
CA ILE A 4 -20.41 11.17 1.74
C ILE A 4 -18.91 11.19 2.02
N MET A 5 -18.47 10.51 3.05
CA MET A 5 -17.03 10.38 3.35
C MET A 5 -16.70 9.00 3.93
N SER A 6 -15.45 8.61 3.81
CA SER A 6 -14.87 7.51 4.56
C SER A 6 -13.75 8.07 5.42
N PHE A 7 -13.66 7.65 6.66
CA PHE A 7 -12.61 8.06 7.59
C PHE A 7 -12.03 6.83 8.29
N GLY A 8 -10.71 6.68 8.21
CA GLY A 8 -9.98 5.59 8.85
C GLY A 8 -10.25 4.19 8.28
N VAL A 9 -10.85 4.10 7.09
CA VAL A 9 -11.18 2.82 6.43
C VAL A 9 -10.81 2.90 4.95
N ASP A 10 -9.61 2.45 4.60
CA ASP A 10 -9.06 2.55 3.25
C ASP A 10 -9.97 1.97 2.15
N PRO A 11 -10.54 0.75 2.27
CA PRO A 11 -11.44 0.24 1.23
C PRO A 11 -12.72 1.06 1.05
N GLY A 12 -13.15 1.78 2.08
CA GLY A 12 -14.33 2.65 2.04
C GLY A 12 -14.12 3.92 1.22
N VAL A 13 -12.87 4.40 1.13
CA VAL A 13 -12.52 5.63 0.40
C VAL A 13 -12.83 5.50 -1.09
N VAL A 14 -12.54 4.36 -1.71
CA VAL A 14 -12.81 4.10 -3.14
C VAL A 14 -14.32 4.21 -3.42
N SER A 15 -15.14 3.55 -2.60
CA SER A 15 -16.60 3.59 -2.75
C SER A 15 -17.17 5.00 -2.53
N ALA A 16 -16.68 5.70 -1.50
CA ALA A 16 -17.10 7.08 -1.22
C ALA A 16 -16.75 8.02 -2.37
N SER A 17 -15.51 7.94 -2.90
CA SER A 17 -15.05 8.74 -4.02
C SER A 17 -15.85 8.49 -5.30
N TYR A 18 -16.16 7.23 -5.59
CA TYR A 18 -17.02 6.87 -6.71
C TYR A 18 -18.41 7.54 -6.62
N VAL A 19 -19.04 7.44 -5.45
CA VAL A 19 -20.36 8.06 -5.24
C VAL A 19 -20.30 9.58 -5.28
N GLN A 20 -19.26 10.19 -4.71
CA GLN A 20 -19.04 11.64 -4.78
C GLN A 20 -19.00 12.11 -6.23
N GLU A 21 -18.20 11.46 -7.08
CA GLU A 21 -18.06 11.82 -8.49
C GLU A 21 -19.39 11.62 -9.26
N LYS A 22 -20.05 10.47 -9.08
CA LYS A 22 -21.31 10.16 -9.80
C LYS A 22 -22.47 11.05 -9.40
N MET A 23 -22.48 11.56 -8.19
CA MET A 23 -23.56 12.42 -7.67
C MET A 23 -23.20 13.91 -7.68
N GLY A 24 -22.01 14.29 -8.11
CA GLY A 24 -21.54 15.68 -8.08
C GLY A 24 -21.44 16.24 -6.65
N LEU A 25 -21.09 15.40 -5.67
CA LEU A 25 -20.95 15.80 -4.27
C LEU A 25 -19.53 16.36 -4.02
N PRO A 26 -19.34 17.11 -2.92
CA PRO A 26 -18.00 17.47 -2.47
C PRO A 26 -17.12 16.22 -2.34
N SER A 27 -15.90 16.28 -2.87
CA SER A 27 -14.99 15.11 -2.94
C SER A 27 -13.62 15.45 -2.38
N PHE A 28 -12.87 14.40 -1.98
CA PHE A 28 -11.45 14.53 -1.60
C PHE A 28 -10.51 14.49 -2.81
N GLY A 29 -11.04 14.33 -4.01
CA GLY A 29 -10.28 14.29 -5.26
C GLY A 29 -10.98 13.43 -6.32
N PRO A 30 -10.44 13.38 -7.55
CA PRO A 30 -10.96 12.53 -8.61
C PRO A 30 -10.96 11.05 -8.20
N TYR A 31 -12.00 10.32 -8.57
CA TYR A 31 -12.12 8.87 -8.30
C TYR A 31 -10.89 8.09 -8.81
N GLU A 32 -10.42 8.43 -10.01
CA GLU A 32 -9.25 7.79 -10.60
C GLU A 32 -7.98 7.93 -9.72
N SER A 33 -7.76 9.10 -9.14
CA SER A 33 -6.64 9.32 -8.21
C SER A 33 -6.73 8.46 -6.96
N VAL A 34 -7.94 8.35 -6.40
CA VAL A 34 -8.20 7.51 -5.23
C VAL A 34 -7.98 6.04 -5.57
N GLU A 35 -8.43 5.60 -6.76
CA GLU A 35 -8.26 4.24 -7.23
C GLU A 35 -6.79 3.88 -7.44
N ILE A 36 -5.99 4.78 -8.01
CA ILE A 36 -4.54 4.60 -8.15
C ILE A 36 -3.88 4.45 -6.78
N LEU A 37 -4.18 5.34 -5.84
CA LEU A 37 -3.57 5.34 -4.51
C LEU A 37 -3.94 4.11 -3.68
N GLN A 38 -5.14 3.56 -3.85
CA GLN A 38 -5.62 2.41 -3.10
C GLN A 38 -5.17 1.06 -3.67
N ASN A 39 -4.84 0.99 -4.96
CA ASN A 39 -4.38 -0.23 -5.61
C ASN A 39 -2.87 -0.21 -5.79
N LYS A 40 -2.17 -1.10 -5.10
CA LYS A 40 -0.70 -1.12 -5.06
C LYS A 40 -0.06 -1.30 -6.43
N ASP A 41 -0.65 -2.12 -7.29
CA ASP A 41 -0.19 -2.32 -8.67
C ASP A 41 -0.34 -1.05 -9.52
N LYS A 42 -1.50 -0.39 -9.46
CA LYS A 42 -1.74 0.88 -10.14
C LYS A 42 -0.81 1.97 -9.62
N PHE A 43 -0.61 2.02 -8.31
CA PHE A 43 0.29 2.98 -7.70
C PHE A 43 1.76 2.78 -8.11
N ARG A 44 2.23 1.52 -8.17
CA ARG A 44 3.58 1.22 -8.68
C ARG A 44 3.74 1.59 -10.15
N ALA A 45 2.74 1.31 -10.98
CA ALA A 45 2.74 1.71 -12.38
C ALA A 45 2.81 3.25 -12.51
N PHE A 46 1.97 3.96 -11.78
CA PHE A 46 1.97 5.42 -11.76
C PHE A 46 3.33 6.02 -11.36
N LEU A 47 3.96 5.49 -10.31
CA LEU A 47 5.27 5.95 -9.88
C LEU A 47 6.33 5.73 -10.96
N ALA A 48 6.37 4.56 -11.58
CA ALA A 48 7.33 4.22 -12.62
C ALA A 48 7.14 5.11 -13.89
N GLU A 49 5.90 5.30 -14.32
CA GLU A 49 5.55 6.12 -15.49
C GLU A 49 5.90 7.60 -15.29
N ASN A 50 5.87 8.08 -14.05
CA ASN A 50 6.20 9.47 -13.72
C ASN A 50 7.66 9.68 -13.26
N GLY A 51 8.52 8.66 -13.38
CA GLY A 51 9.94 8.78 -13.11
C GLY A 51 10.33 8.79 -11.63
N PHE A 52 9.43 8.37 -10.75
CA PHE A 52 9.74 8.20 -9.34
C PHE A 52 10.58 6.94 -9.11
N ASN A 53 11.47 7.00 -8.13
CA ASN A 53 12.19 5.82 -7.69
C ASN A 53 11.22 4.84 -7.02
N THR A 54 11.07 3.66 -7.62
CA THR A 54 10.14 2.64 -7.16
C THR A 54 10.77 1.25 -7.23
N PRO A 55 10.46 0.33 -6.30
CA PRO A 55 10.90 -1.05 -6.41
C PRO A 55 10.33 -1.70 -7.68
N TRP A 56 11.00 -2.73 -8.18
CA TRP A 56 10.38 -3.58 -9.19
C TRP A 56 9.13 -4.24 -8.60
N ALA A 57 8.08 -4.34 -9.41
CA ALA A 57 6.81 -4.90 -8.99
C ALA A 57 6.10 -5.58 -10.16
N TYR A 58 5.47 -6.73 -9.90
CA TYR A 58 4.69 -7.47 -10.87
C TYR A 58 3.37 -7.91 -10.27
N SER A 59 2.28 -7.67 -10.99
CA SER A 59 0.93 -8.01 -10.56
C SER A 59 0.43 -9.27 -11.27
N TYR A 60 -0.32 -10.11 -10.54
CA TYR A 60 -0.87 -11.37 -11.04
C TYR A 60 -2.28 -11.60 -10.50
N SER A 61 -3.15 -12.18 -11.32
CA SER A 61 -4.51 -12.57 -10.94
C SER A 61 -4.63 -14.03 -10.48
N SER A 62 -3.53 -14.79 -10.57
CA SER A 62 -3.49 -16.18 -10.12
C SER A 62 -2.11 -16.55 -9.57
N VAL A 63 -2.09 -17.52 -8.66
CA VAL A 63 -0.85 -18.10 -8.13
C VAL A 63 -0.07 -18.82 -9.25
N GLU A 64 -0.77 -19.50 -10.13
CA GLU A 64 -0.17 -20.26 -11.24
C GLU A 64 0.63 -19.33 -12.16
N ASP A 65 0.06 -18.17 -12.52
CA ASP A 65 0.73 -17.23 -13.41
C ASP A 65 1.93 -16.57 -12.75
N ALA A 66 1.85 -16.28 -11.45
CA ALA A 66 3.00 -15.79 -10.70
C ALA A 66 4.13 -16.84 -10.68
N LEU A 67 3.81 -18.10 -10.41
CA LEU A 67 4.81 -19.19 -10.37
C LEU A 67 5.42 -19.47 -11.75
N LYS A 68 4.69 -19.32 -12.84
CA LYS A 68 5.25 -19.40 -14.20
C LYS A 68 6.29 -18.32 -14.51
N ASN A 69 6.22 -17.20 -13.79
CA ASN A 69 7.10 -16.05 -13.97
C ASN A 69 8.17 -15.93 -12.88
N LYS A 70 8.35 -16.93 -12.02
CA LYS A 70 9.24 -16.88 -10.86
C LYS A 70 10.71 -16.57 -11.17
N ASP A 71 11.17 -16.94 -12.36
CA ASP A 71 12.56 -16.68 -12.81
C ASP A 71 12.87 -15.16 -12.93
N ARG A 72 11.85 -14.29 -12.91
CA ARG A 72 12.00 -12.84 -12.91
C ARG A 72 12.23 -12.27 -11.51
N PHE A 73 12.04 -13.08 -10.47
CA PHE A 73 12.06 -12.61 -9.10
C PHE A 73 13.45 -12.70 -8.49
N THR A 74 13.79 -11.66 -7.73
CA THR A 74 15.01 -11.61 -6.92
C THR A 74 14.62 -11.63 -5.45
N TYR A 75 15.24 -12.52 -4.69
CA TYR A 75 14.99 -12.66 -3.24
C TYR A 75 15.98 -11.84 -2.41
N PRO A 76 15.58 -11.31 -1.24
CA PRO A 76 14.23 -11.39 -0.69
C PRO A 76 13.24 -10.51 -1.45
N LEU A 77 11.98 -10.94 -1.45
CA LEU A 77 10.87 -10.19 -2.03
C LEU A 77 9.70 -10.09 -1.05
N ILE A 78 8.69 -9.30 -1.37
CA ILE A 78 7.45 -9.23 -0.60
C ILE A 78 6.24 -9.51 -1.48
N VAL A 79 5.34 -10.34 -1.00
CA VAL A 79 4.05 -10.65 -1.63
C VAL A 79 2.93 -10.00 -0.85
N LYS A 80 2.00 -9.34 -1.55
CA LYS A 80 0.87 -8.62 -0.93
C LYS A 80 -0.39 -8.73 -1.79
N PRO A 81 -1.60 -8.61 -1.19
CA PRO A 81 -2.79 -8.26 -1.95
C PRO A 81 -2.66 -6.86 -2.53
N THR A 82 -3.20 -6.60 -3.73
CA THR A 82 -3.15 -5.25 -4.32
C THR A 82 -4.02 -4.25 -3.58
N ASP A 83 -5.09 -4.70 -2.92
CA ASP A 83 -6.20 -3.90 -2.42
C ASP A 83 -6.58 -4.15 -0.95
N SER A 84 -5.74 -4.83 -0.18
CA SER A 84 -5.93 -5.06 1.26
C SER A 84 -5.29 -3.96 2.10
N ALA A 85 -5.85 -3.69 3.27
CA ALA A 85 -5.35 -2.77 4.29
C ALA A 85 -4.87 -3.51 5.55
N GLY A 86 -4.12 -2.82 6.41
CA GLY A 86 -3.63 -3.35 7.69
C GLY A 86 -2.62 -4.48 7.54
N SER A 87 -1.85 -4.48 6.46
CA SER A 87 -0.82 -5.48 6.15
C SER A 87 -1.31 -6.94 6.11
N LYS A 88 -2.63 -7.16 5.98
CA LYS A 88 -3.20 -8.50 5.83
C LYS A 88 -2.76 -9.11 4.51
N GLY A 89 -2.31 -10.35 4.55
CA GLY A 89 -1.83 -11.06 3.37
C GLY A 89 -0.43 -10.65 2.91
N CYS A 90 0.29 -9.81 3.68
CA CYS A 90 1.67 -9.44 3.37
C CYS A 90 2.65 -10.50 3.91
N THR A 91 3.58 -10.94 3.07
CA THR A 91 4.59 -11.93 3.44
C THR A 91 5.92 -11.59 2.78
N ARG A 92 6.99 -11.49 3.57
CA ARG A 92 8.36 -11.51 3.07
C ARG A 92 8.70 -12.95 2.69
N VAL A 93 9.35 -13.09 1.55
CA VAL A 93 9.77 -14.37 0.99
C VAL A 93 11.28 -14.32 0.79
N ASP A 94 11.99 -15.15 1.52
CA ASP A 94 13.46 -15.20 1.48
C ASP A 94 13.99 -16.21 0.45
N SER A 95 13.15 -17.16 0.04
CA SER A 95 13.51 -18.19 -0.92
C SER A 95 12.32 -18.66 -1.78
N GLU A 96 12.61 -19.25 -2.93
CA GLU A 96 11.60 -19.79 -3.85
C GLU A 96 10.66 -20.81 -3.18
N SER A 97 11.18 -21.59 -2.23
CA SER A 97 10.38 -22.62 -1.55
C SER A 97 9.19 -22.07 -0.75
N GLU A 98 9.23 -20.80 -0.36
CA GLU A 98 8.17 -20.13 0.42
C GLU A 98 7.15 -19.42 -0.49
N LEU A 99 7.50 -19.21 -1.76
CA LEU A 99 6.75 -18.34 -2.67
C LEU A 99 5.29 -18.78 -2.85
N ALA A 100 5.04 -20.06 -3.09
CA ALA A 100 3.69 -20.55 -3.36
C ALA A 100 2.74 -20.29 -2.18
N LEU A 101 3.19 -20.52 -0.95
CA LEU A 101 2.39 -20.27 0.26
C LEU A 101 2.10 -18.78 0.45
N ALA A 102 3.09 -17.92 0.16
CA ALA A 102 2.93 -16.47 0.26
C ALA A 102 1.92 -15.94 -0.77
N LEU A 103 1.96 -16.45 -2.01
CA LEU A 103 1.02 -16.08 -3.07
C LEU A 103 -0.42 -16.50 -2.72
N ASP A 104 -0.62 -17.73 -2.24
CA ASP A 104 -1.92 -18.23 -1.80
C ASP A 104 -2.47 -17.40 -0.63
N TYR A 105 -1.61 -17.06 0.33
CA TYR A 105 -1.98 -16.23 1.46
C TYR A 105 -2.41 -14.83 1.04
N ALA A 106 -1.66 -14.18 0.15
CA ALA A 106 -2.00 -12.88 -0.37
C ALA A 106 -3.32 -12.91 -1.16
N LEU A 107 -3.51 -13.89 -2.05
CA LEU A 107 -4.71 -14.02 -2.85
C LEU A 107 -5.98 -14.23 -2.00
N LYS A 108 -5.85 -14.91 -0.86
CA LYS A 108 -6.95 -15.10 0.10
C LYS A 108 -7.46 -13.78 0.66
N TYR A 109 -6.58 -12.80 0.87
CA TYR A 109 -6.92 -11.48 1.44
C TYR A 109 -7.18 -10.41 0.40
N SER A 110 -6.96 -10.66 -0.87
CA SER A 110 -7.31 -9.73 -1.93
C SER A 110 -8.82 -9.75 -2.21
N ILE A 111 -9.39 -8.55 -2.30
CA ILE A 111 -10.80 -8.32 -2.65
C ILE A 111 -10.98 -8.53 -4.16
N SER A 112 -10.12 -7.94 -4.97
CA SER A 112 -10.13 -8.02 -6.44
C SER A 112 -9.54 -9.31 -7.00
N LYS A 113 -8.98 -10.18 -6.12
CA LYS A 113 -8.24 -11.39 -6.51
C LYS A 113 -6.99 -11.09 -7.34
N ASN A 114 -6.33 -10.00 -7.02
CA ASN A 114 -5.03 -9.62 -7.56
C ASN A 114 -3.99 -9.53 -6.45
N ILE A 115 -2.80 -9.99 -6.78
CA ILE A 115 -1.63 -9.98 -5.89
C ILE A 115 -0.48 -9.25 -6.57
N ILE A 116 0.39 -8.67 -5.76
CA ILE A 116 1.61 -8.03 -6.24
C ILE A 116 2.83 -8.67 -5.58
N VAL A 117 3.85 -8.93 -6.39
CA VAL A 117 5.18 -9.38 -5.97
C VAL A 117 6.13 -8.22 -6.19
N GLU A 118 6.80 -7.78 -5.14
CA GLU A 118 7.69 -6.60 -5.18
C GLU A 118 9.06 -6.91 -4.58
N GLU A 119 10.05 -6.14 -4.98
CA GLU A 119 11.33 -6.07 -4.27
C GLU A 119 11.12 -5.77 -2.78
N PHE A 120 11.78 -6.55 -1.93
CA PHE A 120 11.79 -6.25 -0.50
C PHE A 120 12.82 -5.18 -0.20
N ILE A 121 12.35 -4.00 0.20
CA ILE A 121 13.21 -2.89 0.58
C ILE A 121 13.49 -2.99 2.08
N GLU A 122 14.77 -3.13 2.44
CA GLU A 122 15.18 -3.08 3.84
C GLU A 122 15.14 -1.64 4.37
N LYS A 123 14.45 -1.47 5.49
CA LYS A 123 14.37 -0.17 6.15
C LYS A 123 15.63 0.13 6.97
N ARG A 124 15.97 1.40 7.01
CA ARG A 124 16.93 1.95 7.96
C ARG A 124 16.15 2.60 9.10
N GLY A 125 16.33 2.11 10.33
CA GLY A 125 15.61 2.63 11.48
C GLY A 125 14.11 2.32 11.46
N CYS A 126 13.28 3.34 11.73
CA CYS A 126 11.83 3.22 11.75
C CYS A 126 11.25 3.56 10.38
N SER A 127 10.16 2.90 10.01
CA SER A 127 9.33 3.39 8.90
C SER A 127 8.64 4.68 9.31
N SER A 128 8.40 5.54 8.33
CA SER A 128 7.60 6.74 8.53
C SER A 128 6.12 6.48 8.33
N ASP A 129 5.34 7.34 8.93
CA ASP A 129 3.94 7.56 8.64
C ASP A 129 3.70 9.05 8.53
N THR A 130 2.90 9.45 7.56
CA THR A 130 2.66 10.86 7.28
C THR A 130 1.17 11.10 7.14
N ASP A 131 0.62 11.90 8.02
CA ASP A 131 -0.73 12.42 7.90
C ASP A 131 -0.67 13.84 7.33
N SER A 132 -1.44 14.08 6.29
CA SER A 132 -1.48 15.38 5.65
C SER A 132 -2.90 15.83 5.33
N TYR A 133 -3.09 17.14 5.32
CA TYR A 133 -4.33 17.75 4.88
C TYR A 133 -4.04 18.80 3.82
N ALA A 134 -4.71 18.66 2.67
CA ALA A 134 -4.65 19.62 1.58
C ALA A 134 -6.04 20.22 1.32
N GLN A 135 -6.06 21.49 0.96
CA GLN A 135 -7.27 22.20 0.54
C GLN A 135 -6.95 23.07 -0.67
N ASP A 136 -7.81 23.01 -1.68
CA ASP A 136 -7.65 23.78 -2.93
C ASP A 136 -6.27 23.58 -3.58
N GLY A 137 -5.78 22.36 -3.61
CA GLY A 137 -4.47 22.00 -4.16
C GLY A 137 -3.26 22.45 -3.33
N GLN A 138 -3.48 22.97 -2.12
CA GLN A 138 -2.42 23.42 -1.22
C GLN A 138 -2.34 22.54 0.01
N LEU A 139 -1.14 22.05 0.31
CA LEU A 139 -0.85 21.36 1.55
C LEU A 139 -0.94 22.35 2.72
N LYS A 140 -1.86 22.12 3.65
CA LYS A 140 -2.13 22.99 4.80
C LYS A 140 -1.54 22.47 6.11
N PHE A 141 -1.41 21.16 6.20
CA PHE A 141 -0.89 20.50 7.38
C PHE A 141 -0.17 19.22 6.98
N VAL A 142 0.93 18.94 7.66
CA VAL A 142 1.69 17.70 7.55
C VAL A 142 2.14 17.31 8.96
N SER A 143 2.00 16.05 9.29
CA SER A 143 2.51 15.45 10.52
C SER A 143 3.34 14.23 10.17
N TYR A 144 4.57 14.17 10.67
CA TYR A 144 5.46 13.02 10.51
C TYR A 144 5.55 12.25 11.81
N SER A 145 5.40 10.95 11.72
CA SER A 145 5.59 10.03 12.84
C SER A 145 6.55 8.90 12.48
N SER A 146 7.08 8.24 13.50
CA SER A 146 7.83 7.01 13.34
C SER A 146 6.99 5.82 13.75
N GLN A 147 6.84 4.85 12.84
CA GLN A 147 6.14 3.60 13.10
C GLN A 147 7.03 2.63 13.87
N ARG A 148 6.50 2.02 14.90
CA ARG A 148 7.15 0.99 15.71
C ARG A 148 6.45 -0.35 15.47
N PHE A 149 7.24 -1.40 15.28
CA PHE A 149 6.75 -2.74 14.96
C PHE A 149 7.19 -3.71 16.05
N ASP A 150 6.34 -4.70 16.33
CA ASP A 150 6.68 -5.84 17.18
C ASP A 150 6.96 -7.06 16.30
N SER A 151 8.21 -7.50 16.28
CA SER A 151 8.65 -8.68 15.50
C SER A 151 8.04 -9.98 16.01
N ASN A 152 7.51 -10.00 17.23
CA ASN A 152 6.85 -11.18 17.83
C ASN A 152 5.33 -11.18 17.63
N ALA A 153 4.77 -10.11 17.03
CA ALA A 153 3.36 -10.06 16.71
C ALA A 153 2.98 -11.10 15.64
N THR A 154 1.74 -11.56 15.68
CA THR A 154 1.19 -12.47 14.65
C THR A 154 1.33 -11.91 13.25
N ASN A 155 1.26 -10.58 13.09
CA ASN A 155 1.58 -9.88 11.87
C ASN A 155 2.63 -8.80 12.16
N PRO A 156 3.92 -9.08 11.91
CA PRO A 156 5.02 -8.16 12.21
C PRO A 156 5.06 -6.93 11.29
N TYR A 157 4.22 -6.88 10.26
CA TYR A 157 4.12 -5.74 9.33
C TYR A 157 3.05 -4.73 9.74
N THR A 158 2.27 -5.00 10.78
CA THR A 158 1.30 -4.05 11.33
C THR A 158 1.99 -3.20 12.39
N PRO A 159 1.92 -1.86 12.31
CA PRO A 159 2.49 -1.00 13.33
C PRO A 159 1.86 -1.28 14.71
N ALA A 160 2.69 -1.48 15.71
CA ALA A 160 2.27 -1.66 17.10
C ALA A 160 2.11 -0.34 17.85
N ALA A 161 2.85 0.69 17.42
CA ALA A 161 2.79 2.04 17.99
C ALA A 161 3.32 3.09 17.01
N TYR A 162 2.97 4.32 17.26
CA TYR A 162 3.48 5.51 16.59
C TYR A 162 4.15 6.43 17.63
N SER A 163 5.19 7.11 17.22
CA SER A 163 5.86 8.11 18.08
C SER A 163 6.01 9.44 17.36
N TRP A 164 5.67 10.52 18.07
CA TRP A 164 5.85 11.92 17.65
C TRP A 164 6.77 12.66 18.63
N PRO A 165 7.63 13.56 18.12
CA PRO A 165 7.92 13.80 16.71
C PRO A 165 8.54 12.57 16.06
N SER A 166 8.62 12.60 14.70
CA SER A 166 9.35 11.58 13.95
C SER A 166 10.84 11.56 14.34
N THR A 167 11.54 10.50 14.01
CA THR A 167 13.01 10.42 14.15
C THR A 167 13.75 10.95 12.92
N PHE A 168 13.02 11.56 11.98
CA PHE A 168 13.59 12.14 10.78
C PHE A 168 14.36 13.42 11.08
N THR A 169 15.37 13.67 10.27
CA THR A 169 16.03 14.97 10.21
C THR A 169 15.17 15.95 9.41
N GLN A 170 15.44 17.23 9.51
CA GLN A 170 14.76 18.25 8.71
C GLN A 170 14.90 18.06 7.19
N GLU A 171 15.97 17.38 6.75
CA GLU A 171 16.19 17.08 5.34
C GLU A 171 15.36 15.87 4.86
N GLU A 172 14.94 15.01 5.78
CA GLU A 172 14.13 13.82 5.50
C GLU A 172 12.63 14.10 5.59
N GLU A 173 12.21 15.16 6.26
CA GLU A 173 10.84 15.68 6.33
C GLU A 173 10.53 16.61 5.14
#